data_351f91c857823dc11b3c680ee9e75c0a
#
_entry.id   351f91c857823dc11b3c680ee9e75c0a
#
_cell.length_a   1.000
_cell.length_b   1.000
_cell.length_c   1.000
_cell.angle_alpha   90.00
_cell.angle_beta   90.00
_cell.angle_gamma   90.00
#
_symmetry.space_group_name_H-M   'P 1'
#
loop_
_entity.id
_entity.type
_entity.pdbx_description
1 polymer ?
#
loop_
_entity_poly.entity_id
_entity_poly.type
_entity_poly.pdbx_seq_one_letter_code
_entity_poly.pdbx_strand_id
1 'polypeptide(L)'
;MVPMNRNHSANDIIDDMTTTDNTNTERKPVIHNAGIGLMGWTYMHLVKPYVFHTEPDKLHEQMVSFCKVAEKIPGLMGLLHLFTEVESGSLERDIMGLHFMNPFGLSAGLDKTGNLTTCLDSAGWGFETVGTMTGTYSKGNPRPWYHRLPEQTALMVHAGLPSEGAEIVAKRASSAKRKHGMLLFGSVGPSNKQYENQLDGMIDDYLKAFDVINTDVGFNGIEINISCPNLQFGEPFTDAHNVNTLMDEIAKRQINKPVMVKCPSFMNANELIPILDVLAAHAFINGVSVCNLRRDRTGLQIPDDWLGNISGLPTQECNENAIKLVRKNYDDRFVINGIGGTITPDDALRKLDEGADLVSGITAFMYRGPQMMAEWKRALIHREQK
;
A
#
# COMPACT_ATOMS: atom_id res chain seq x y z
N MET A 1 -34.68 8.30 1.71
CA MET A 1 -34.72 8.01 0.25
C MET A 1 -34.24 9.25 -0.47
N VAL A 2 -32.99 9.25 -0.90
CA VAL A 2 -32.41 10.25 -1.80
C VAL A 2 -31.87 9.46 -2.99
N PRO A 3 -32.20 9.78 -4.24
CA PRO A 3 -31.81 8.98 -5.38
C PRO A 3 -30.34 9.22 -5.74
N MET A 4 -29.55 8.17 -5.69
CA MET A 4 -28.26 8.11 -6.38
C MET A 4 -28.52 8.05 -7.88
N ASN A 5 -28.17 9.08 -8.60
CA ASN A 5 -28.01 9.00 -10.05
C ASN A 5 -26.98 10.02 -10.52
N ARG A 6 -25.75 9.59 -10.82
CA ARG A 6 -24.83 10.23 -11.78
C ARG A 6 -23.98 9.14 -12.42
N ASN A 7 -24.47 8.62 -13.53
CA ASN A 7 -23.63 7.98 -14.53
C ASN A 7 -22.81 9.09 -15.22
N HIS A 8 -21.53 9.21 -14.89
CA HIS A 8 -20.61 9.95 -15.73
C HIS A 8 -20.24 9.07 -16.93
N SER A 9 -20.62 9.50 -18.11
CA SER A 9 -20.27 8.82 -19.35
C SER A 9 -18.79 9.04 -19.68
N ALA A 10 -18.21 8.09 -20.42
CA ALA A 10 -16.82 8.17 -20.88
C ALA A 10 -16.52 9.41 -21.76
N ASN A 11 -17.55 10.12 -22.23
CA ASN A 11 -17.44 11.31 -23.05
C ASN A 11 -17.11 12.56 -22.23
N ASP A 12 -17.51 12.62 -20.94
CA ASP A 12 -17.23 13.80 -20.09
C ASP A 12 -15.74 13.97 -19.76
N ILE A 13 -14.96 12.92 -19.97
CA ILE A 13 -13.50 12.94 -19.73
C ILE A 13 -12.73 13.52 -20.93
N ILE A 14 -13.31 13.52 -22.11
CA ILE A 14 -12.65 13.96 -23.36
C ILE A 14 -12.78 15.47 -23.56
N ASP A 15 -13.89 16.08 -23.13
CA ASP A 15 -14.16 17.51 -23.34
C ASP A 15 -13.35 18.43 -22.41
N ASP A 16 -12.87 17.94 -21.24
CA ASP A 16 -12.05 18.74 -20.32
C ASP A 16 -10.55 18.80 -20.73
N MET A 17 -10.16 18.15 -21.82
CA MET A 17 -8.79 18.12 -22.33
C MET A 17 -8.40 19.27 -23.27
N THR A 18 -9.31 20.23 -23.56
CA THR A 18 -9.09 21.25 -24.60
C THR A 18 -8.89 22.68 -24.10
N THR A 19 -8.87 22.95 -22.82
CA THR A 19 -8.57 24.29 -22.31
C THR A 19 -7.06 24.55 -22.24
N THR A 20 -6.57 25.32 -23.20
CA THR A 20 -5.22 25.88 -23.24
C THR A 20 -5.09 27.01 -22.22
N ASP A 21 -4.36 26.79 -21.14
CA ASP A 21 -3.94 27.86 -20.25
C ASP A 21 -2.48 28.26 -20.51
N ASN A 22 -2.29 29.56 -20.72
CA ASN A 22 -1.05 30.19 -21.16
C ASN A 22 -0.31 30.76 -19.95
N THR A 23 0.46 29.94 -19.25
CA THR A 23 1.48 30.44 -18.31
C THR A 23 2.81 29.72 -18.55
N ASN A 24 3.88 30.51 -18.57
CA ASN A 24 5.26 30.12 -18.86
C ASN A 24 5.81 29.14 -17.80
N THR A 25 5.50 27.86 -17.94
CA THR A 25 6.22 26.74 -17.34
C THR A 25 6.67 25.84 -18.48
N GLU A 26 7.92 25.39 -18.42
CA GLU A 26 8.58 24.61 -19.47
C GLU A 26 7.66 23.54 -20.06
N ARG A 27 7.37 23.65 -21.36
CA ARG A 27 6.54 22.73 -22.13
C ARG A 27 7.17 21.35 -22.15
N LYS A 28 6.91 20.49 -21.15
CA LYS A 28 7.08 19.05 -21.36
C LYS A 28 6.05 18.60 -22.42
N PRO A 29 6.41 17.78 -23.38
CA PRO A 29 5.72 17.68 -24.66
C PRO A 29 4.33 17.04 -24.54
N VAL A 30 3.42 17.45 -25.43
CA VAL A 30 2.08 16.88 -25.71
C VAL A 30 2.08 15.33 -25.77
N ILE A 31 3.20 14.74 -26.19
CA ILE A 31 3.46 13.29 -26.25
C ILE A 31 3.28 12.60 -24.89
N HIS A 32 3.64 13.26 -23.80
CA HIS A 32 3.58 12.67 -22.44
C HIS A 32 2.12 12.53 -21.94
N ASN A 33 1.29 13.53 -22.17
CA ASN A 33 -0.13 13.48 -21.82
C ASN A 33 -0.90 12.44 -22.65
N ALA A 34 -0.59 12.36 -23.94
CA ALA A 34 -1.13 11.36 -24.85
C ALA A 34 -0.71 9.93 -24.44
N GLY A 35 0.52 9.76 -23.96
CA GLY A 35 1.06 8.46 -23.51
C GLY A 35 0.30 7.89 -22.32
N ILE A 36 0.05 8.70 -21.28
CA ILE A 36 -0.72 8.28 -20.09
C ILE A 36 -2.17 7.95 -20.46
N GLY A 37 -2.81 8.78 -21.31
CA GLY A 37 -4.15 8.52 -21.81
C GLY A 37 -4.23 7.22 -22.62
N LEU A 38 -3.26 6.98 -23.52
CA LEU A 38 -3.18 5.73 -24.29
C LEU A 38 -2.96 4.52 -23.40
N MET A 39 -2.08 4.61 -22.40
CA MET A 39 -1.85 3.52 -21.43
C MET A 39 -3.13 3.20 -20.66
N GLY A 40 -3.83 4.23 -20.17
CA GLY A 40 -5.10 4.07 -19.47
C GLY A 40 -6.16 3.42 -20.35
N TRP A 41 -6.32 3.90 -21.58
CA TRP A 41 -7.24 3.32 -22.54
C TRP A 41 -6.91 1.85 -22.84
N THR A 42 -5.65 1.56 -23.11
CA THR A 42 -5.17 0.19 -23.36
C THR A 42 -5.46 -0.71 -22.18
N TYR A 43 -5.15 -0.24 -20.96
CA TYR A 43 -5.45 -1.01 -19.76
C TYR A 43 -6.95 -1.28 -19.64
N MET A 44 -7.79 -0.28 -19.71
CA MET A 44 -9.23 -0.41 -19.47
C MET A 44 -9.93 -1.29 -20.50
N HIS A 45 -9.52 -1.24 -21.79
CA HIS A 45 -10.24 -1.90 -22.87
C HIS A 45 -9.62 -3.23 -23.32
N LEU A 46 -8.31 -3.43 -23.13
CA LEU A 46 -7.62 -4.63 -23.59
C LEU A 46 -7.10 -5.47 -22.40
N VAL A 47 -6.44 -4.85 -21.44
CA VAL A 47 -5.79 -5.58 -20.33
C VAL A 47 -6.79 -5.94 -19.23
N LYS A 48 -7.60 -5.01 -18.79
CA LYS A 48 -8.56 -5.22 -17.68
C LYS A 48 -9.57 -6.34 -17.95
N PRO A 49 -10.16 -6.52 -19.15
CA PRO A 49 -11.00 -7.69 -19.43
C PRO A 49 -10.25 -9.00 -19.20
N TYR A 50 -9.02 -9.13 -19.67
CA TYR A 50 -8.18 -10.30 -19.41
C TYR A 50 -7.90 -10.48 -17.91
N VAL A 51 -7.50 -9.40 -17.22
CA VAL A 51 -7.27 -9.37 -15.76
C VAL A 51 -8.50 -9.89 -15.02
N PHE A 52 -9.71 -9.47 -15.41
CA PHE A 52 -10.94 -9.82 -14.69
C PHE A 52 -11.47 -11.23 -15.03
N HIS A 53 -11.07 -11.81 -16.16
CA HIS A 53 -11.39 -13.20 -16.51
C HIS A 53 -10.36 -14.21 -15.98
N THR A 54 -9.16 -13.76 -15.61
CA THR A 54 -8.11 -14.63 -15.08
C THR A 54 -8.28 -14.78 -13.57
N GLU A 55 -8.07 -15.98 -13.04
CA GLU A 55 -8.06 -16.22 -11.59
C GLU A 55 -7.06 -15.30 -10.88
N PRO A 56 -7.44 -14.65 -9.74
CA PRO A 56 -6.60 -13.63 -9.11
C PRO A 56 -5.22 -14.10 -8.66
N ASP A 57 -5.13 -15.31 -8.09
CA ASP A 57 -3.85 -15.89 -7.65
C ASP A 57 -2.90 -16.10 -8.83
N LYS A 58 -3.41 -16.67 -9.92
CA LYS A 58 -2.66 -16.89 -11.16
C LYS A 58 -2.23 -15.57 -11.80
N LEU A 59 -3.13 -14.57 -11.80
CA LEU A 59 -2.81 -13.26 -12.33
C LEU A 59 -1.67 -12.60 -11.56
N HIS A 60 -1.68 -12.68 -10.21
CA HIS A 60 -0.62 -12.17 -9.37
C HIS A 60 0.74 -12.81 -9.73
N GLU A 61 0.79 -14.14 -9.88
CA GLU A 61 1.99 -14.86 -10.29
C GLU A 61 2.48 -14.45 -11.69
N GLN A 62 1.55 -14.24 -12.63
CA GLN A 62 1.86 -13.77 -13.99
C GLN A 62 2.44 -12.34 -13.96
N MET A 63 1.87 -11.44 -13.15
CA MET A 63 2.36 -10.08 -12.99
C MET A 63 3.79 -10.07 -12.42
N VAL A 64 4.04 -10.83 -11.35
CA VAL A 64 5.39 -10.96 -10.77
C VAL A 64 6.37 -11.52 -11.80
N SER A 65 5.97 -12.55 -12.54
CA SER A 65 6.81 -13.15 -13.57
C SER A 65 7.09 -12.19 -14.73
N PHE A 66 6.09 -11.42 -15.14
CA PHE A 66 6.24 -10.37 -16.16
C PHE A 66 7.24 -9.32 -15.71
N CYS A 67 7.14 -8.78 -14.49
CA CYS A 67 8.07 -7.77 -13.97
C CYS A 67 9.52 -8.29 -13.94
N LYS A 68 9.73 -9.54 -13.50
CA LYS A 68 11.07 -10.19 -13.53
C LYS A 68 11.67 -10.29 -14.92
N VAL A 69 10.88 -10.46 -15.95
CA VAL A 69 11.35 -10.51 -17.35
C VAL A 69 11.53 -9.10 -17.88
N ALA A 70 10.57 -8.22 -17.63
CA ALA A 70 10.54 -6.85 -18.13
C ALA A 70 11.76 -6.03 -17.67
N GLU A 71 12.19 -6.17 -16.41
CA GLU A 71 13.37 -5.46 -15.88
C GLU A 71 14.69 -5.85 -16.57
N LYS A 72 14.74 -7.03 -17.23
CA LYS A 72 15.92 -7.52 -17.95
C LYS A 72 15.96 -7.03 -19.40
N ILE A 73 14.85 -6.50 -19.92
CA ILE A 73 14.78 -6.00 -21.30
C ILE A 73 15.37 -4.59 -21.34
N PRO A 74 16.47 -4.37 -22.08
CA PRO A 74 17.10 -3.05 -22.16
C PRO A 74 16.13 -1.98 -22.64
N GLY A 75 16.06 -0.86 -21.91
CA GLY A 75 15.22 0.29 -22.28
C GLY A 75 13.75 0.18 -21.88
N LEU A 76 13.21 -1.01 -21.54
CA LEU A 76 11.79 -1.17 -21.25
C LEU A 76 11.37 -0.41 -19.98
N MET A 77 12.19 -0.45 -18.93
CA MET A 77 11.92 0.31 -17.69
C MET A 77 12.00 1.83 -17.92
N GLY A 78 12.95 2.29 -18.75
CA GLY A 78 13.00 3.69 -19.16
C GLY A 78 11.80 4.13 -20.01
N LEU A 79 11.29 3.24 -20.86
CA LEU A 79 10.06 3.50 -21.62
C LEU A 79 8.83 3.57 -20.70
N LEU A 80 8.71 2.66 -19.74
CA LEU A 80 7.66 2.71 -18.75
C LEU A 80 7.69 4.04 -17.98
N HIS A 81 8.88 4.44 -17.49
CA HIS A 81 9.06 5.69 -16.78
C HIS A 81 8.67 6.89 -17.64
N LEU A 82 9.10 6.94 -18.91
CA LEU A 82 8.73 8.02 -19.82
C LEU A 82 7.21 8.22 -19.96
N PHE A 83 6.44 7.13 -19.91
CA PHE A 83 4.98 7.20 -20.02
C PHE A 83 4.24 7.43 -18.70
N THR A 84 4.87 7.20 -17.54
CA THR A 84 4.25 7.34 -16.22
C THR A 84 4.81 8.50 -15.42
N GLU A 85 5.91 9.11 -15.87
CA GLU A 85 6.57 10.20 -15.18
C GLU A 85 5.66 11.42 -15.06
N VAL A 86 5.53 11.93 -13.85
CA VAL A 86 4.93 13.23 -13.53
C VAL A 86 5.79 13.82 -12.42
N GLU A 87 6.54 14.86 -12.72
CA GLU A 87 7.44 15.51 -11.79
C GLU A 87 6.97 16.93 -11.47
N SER A 88 7.04 17.30 -10.21
CA SER A 88 6.86 18.66 -9.72
C SER A 88 7.44 18.75 -8.32
N GLY A 89 8.14 19.82 -8.00
CA GLY A 89 8.61 20.07 -6.63
C GLY A 89 7.48 20.14 -5.60
N SER A 90 6.24 20.43 -6.05
CA SER A 90 5.08 20.42 -5.18
C SER A 90 4.64 19.01 -4.73
N LEU A 91 5.13 17.95 -5.38
CA LEU A 91 4.87 16.58 -4.96
C LEU A 91 5.81 16.10 -3.85
N GLU A 92 6.99 16.71 -3.75
CA GLU A 92 8.04 16.26 -2.84
C GLU A 92 7.67 16.52 -1.38
N ARG A 93 8.05 15.60 -0.50
CA ARG A 93 7.80 15.69 0.94
C ARG A 93 9.01 15.21 1.73
N ASP A 94 9.40 15.96 2.73
CA ASP A 94 10.41 15.55 3.72
C ASP A 94 9.68 15.04 4.98
N ILE A 95 9.66 13.73 5.17
CA ILE A 95 8.88 13.03 6.19
C ILE A 95 9.78 12.01 6.90
N MET A 96 9.80 11.98 8.23
CA MET A 96 10.63 11.05 9.03
C MET A 96 12.13 11.11 8.70
N GLY A 97 12.64 12.25 8.26
CA GLY A 97 14.04 12.39 7.80
C GLY A 97 14.33 11.74 6.44
N LEU A 98 13.32 11.37 5.70
CA LEU A 98 13.40 10.79 4.35
C LEU A 98 12.78 11.76 3.34
N HIS A 99 13.39 11.83 2.15
CA HIS A 99 12.90 12.62 1.03
C HIS A 99 12.04 11.76 0.11
N PHE A 100 10.73 12.02 0.06
CA PHE A 100 9.77 11.36 -0.82
C PHE A 100 9.57 12.18 -2.09
N MET A 101 9.74 11.58 -3.26
CA MET A 101 9.46 12.21 -4.55
C MET A 101 7.97 12.52 -4.76
N ASN A 102 7.10 11.81 -4.07
CA ASN A 102 5.67 12.08 -3.96
C ASN A 102 5.08 11.26 -2.79
N PRO A 103 3.90 11.65 -2.24
CA PRO A 103 3.33 11.01 -1.05
C PRO A 103 2.58 9.69 -1.34
N PHE A 104 2.60 9.19 -2.56
CA PHE A 104 1.80 8.03 -2.97
C PHE A 104 2.64 6.76 -3.05
N GLY A 105 2.13 5.68 -2.43
CA GLY A 105 2.88 4.43 -2.32
C GLY A 105 2.08 3.15 -2.50
N LEU A 106 2.83 2.06 -2.62
CA LEU A 106 2.29 0.70 -2.56
C LEU A 106 2.32 0.20 -1.12
N SER A 107 1.15 -0.20 -0.60
CA SER A 107 1.08 -0.84 0.72
C SER A 107 1.50 -2.31 0.66
N ALA A 108 1.97 -2.86 1.80
CA ALA A 108 2.33 -4.26 1.93
C ALA A 108 1.17 -5.20 1.55
N GLY A 109 1.48 -6.27 0.83
CA GLY A 109 0.54 -7.31 0.43
C GLY A 109 0.51 -7.63 -1.06
N LEU A 110 0.94 -6.73 -1.96
CA LEU A 110 1.08 -7.00 -3.39
C LEU A 110 2.46 -7.58 -3.69
N ASP A 111 3.54 -6.87 -3.41
CA ASP A 111 4.87 -7.44 -3.54
C ASP A 111 5.30 -8.17 -2.27
N LYS A 112 5.00 -9.46 -2.22
CA LYS A 112 5.41 -10.35 -1.13
C LYS A 112 6.82 -10.91 -1.31
N THR A 113 7.38 -10.70 -2.48
CA THR A 113 8.60 -11.40 -2.94
C THR A 113 9.76 -10.46 -3.24
N GLY A 114 9.55 -9.14 -3.27
CA GLY A 114 10.55 -8.14 -3.66
C GLY A 114 10.91 -8.19 -5.15
N ASN A 115 9.96 -8.56 -6.00
CA ASN A 115 10.19 -8.67 -7.45
C ASN A 115 9.50 -7.57 -8.27
N LEU A 116 8.74 -6.68 -7.63
CA LEU A 116 8.05 -5.60 -8.33
C LEU A 116 8.80 -4.27 -8.23
N THR A 117 9.76 -4.15 -7.31
CA THR A 117 10.45 -2.92 -6.92
C THR A 117 10.97 -2.11 -8.12
N THR A 118 11.69 -2.73 -9.08
CA THR A 118 12.19 -2.03 -10.27
C THR A 118 11.06 -1.49 -11.17
N CYS A 119 9.98 -2.27 -11.33
CA CYS A 119 8.83 -1.85 -12.13
C CYS A 119 8.06 -0.70 -11.46
N LEU A 120 7.89 -0.75 -10.15
CA LEU A 120 7.18 0.28 -9.39
C LEU A 120 7.96 1.59 -9.37
N ASP A 121 9.28 1.55 -9.14
CA ASP A 121 10.15 2.72 -9.26
C ASP A 121 10.03 3.37 -10.64
N SER A 122 10.08 2.55 -11.71
CA SER A 122 9.93 3.03 -13.07
C SER A 122 8.51 3.56 -13.39
N ALA A 123 7.49 3.06 -12.69
CA ALA A 123 6.12 3.55 -12.81
C ALA A 123 5.84 4.81 -11.97
N GLY A 124 6.84 5.37 -11.29
CA GLY A 124 6.77 6.65 -10.60
C GLY A 124 6.10 6.62 -9.22
N TRP A 125 6.10 5.47 -8.55
CA TRP A 125 5.66 5.37 -7.16
C TRP A 125 6.64 6.10 -6.24
N GLY A 126 6.12 6.80 -5.21
CA GLY A 126 6.94 7.52 -4.23
C GLY A 126 7.57 6.60 -3.20
N PHE A 127 6.88 5.53 -2.84
CA PHE A 127 7.40 4.50 -1.95
C PHE A 127 6.72 3.14 -2.19
N GLU A 128 7.42 2.11 -1.79
CA GLU A 128 6.92 0.73 -1.77
C GLU A 128 7.11 0.13 -0.37
N THR A 129 6.10 -0.58 0.12
CA THR A 129 6.22 -1.43 1.30
C THR A 129 6.18 -2.90 0.87
N VAL A 130 7.35 -3.53 0.84
CA VAL A 130 7.52 -4.95 0.47
C VAL A 130 7.12 -5.86 1.61
N GLY A 131 6.42 -6.91 1.33
CA GLY A 131 6.06 -7.95 2.30
C GLY A 131 4.54 -8.13 2.46
N THR A 132 4.09 -8.63 3.61
CA THR A 132 4.79 -8.74 4.91
C THR A 132 5.79 -9.89 4.88
N MET A 133 7.02 -9.61 5.30
CA MET A 133 8.09 -10.59 5.45
C MET A 133 8.04 -11.19 6.86
N THR A 134 8.28 -12.49 6.96
CA THR A 134 8.27 -13.23 8.22
C THR A 134 9.70 -13.67 8.59
N GLY A 135 9.99 -13.88 9.86
CA GLY A 135 11.32 -14.28 10.32
C GLY A 135 11.77 -15.63 9.77
N THR A 136 10.83 -16.50 9.43
CA THR A 136 11.06 -17.80 8.79
C THR A 136 10.11 -17.99 7.63
N TYR A 137 10.28 -19.05 6.83
CA TYR A 137 9.33 -19.40 5.77
C TYR A 137 7.90 -19.53 6.32
N SER A 138 6.95 -18.89 5.65
CA SER A 138 5.52 -18.97 5.94
C SER A 138 4.75 -19.38 4.67
N LYS A 139 4.05 -20.51 4.75
CA LYS A 139 3.25 -21.01 3.62
C LYS A 139 2.03 -20.12 3.34
N GLY A 140 1.55 -19.40 4.36
CA GLY A 140 0.24 -18.73 4.31
C GLY A 140 -0.92 -19.71 4.40
N ASN A 141 -2.11 -19.22 4.11
CA ASN A 141 -3.34 -20.00 4.10
C ASN A 141 -3.46 -20.89 2.85
N PRO A 142 -4.33 -21.91 2.85
CA PRO A 142 -4.71 -22.61 1.64
C PRO A 142 -5.28 -21.63 0.58
N ARG A 143 -4.99 -21.89 -0.69
CA ARG A 143 -5.59 -21.13 -1.81
C ARG A 143 -7.04 -21.54 -2.04
N PRO A 144 -7.87 -20.64 -2.63
CA PRO A 144 -7.50 -19.33 -3.21
C PRO A 144 -7.26 -18.26 -2.15
N TRP A 145 -6.26 -17.38 -2.41
CA TRP A 145 -5.96 -16.24 -1.52
C TRP A 145 -6.79 -15.01 -1.84
N TYR A 146 -7.33 -14.94 -3.06
CA TYR A 146 -8.03 -13.75 -3.53
C TYR A 146 -9.32 -14.11 -4.26
N HIS A 147 -10.38 -13.35 -3.98
CA HIS A 147 -11.58 -13.32 -4.80
C HIS A 147 -11.89 -11.86 -5.15
N ARG A 148 -12.33 -11.62 -6.39
CA ARG A 148 -12.76 -10.29 -6.81
C ARG A 148 -14.20 -10.04 -6.47
N LEU A 149 -14.48 -8.80 -6.07
CA LEU A 149 -15.81 -8.24 -5.87
C LEU A 149 -15.97 -7.04 -6.81
N PRO A 150 -16.20 -7.27 -8.12
CA PRO A 150 -16.17 -6.21 -9.14
C PRO A 150 -17.19 -5.10 -8.88
N GLU A 151 -18.41 -5.45 -8.49
CA GLU A 151 -19.50 -4.50 -8.23
C GLU A 151 -19.19 -3.58 -7.04
N GLN A 152 -18.42 -4.05 -6.07
CA GLN A 152 -17.99 -3.31 -4.88
C GLN A 152 -16.62 -2.63 -5.06
N THR A 153 -15.97 -2.78 -6.21
CA THR A 153 -14.59 -2.33 -6.44
C THR A 153 -13.65 -2.82 -5.32
N ALA A 154 -13.72 -4.11 -5.04
CA ALA A 154 -13.09 -4.73 -3.88
C ALA A 154 -12.44 -6.07 -4.19
N LEU A 155 -11.65 -6.56 -3.22
CA LEU A 155 -11.08 -7.90 -3.17
C LEU A 155 -11.39 -8.51 -1.80
N MET A 156 -11.71 -9.79 -1.80
CA MET A 156 -11.62 -10.65 -0.64
C MET A 156 -10.21 -11.22 -0.56
N VAL A 157 -9.55 -11.11 0.59
CA VAL A 157 -8.15 -11.51 0.79
C VAL A 157 -8.04 -12.49 1.94
N HIS A 158 -7.45 -13.68 1.67
CA HIS A 158 -7.23 -14.75 2.64
C HIS A 158 -5.81 -15.31 2.59
N ALA A 159 -4.81 -14.48 2.39
CA ALA A 159 -3.44 -14.95 2.13
C ALA A 159 -2.71 -15.50 3.38
N GLY A 160 -2.90 -14.91 4.57
CA GLY A 160 -2.27 -15.40 5.81
C GLY A 160 -0.75 -15.28 5.82
N LEU A 161 -0.19 -14.16 5.38
CA LEU A 161 1.25 -13.85 5.37
C LEU A 161 2.14 -14.91 4.72
N PRO A 162 1.89 -15.34 3.46
CA PRO A 162 2.85 -16.18 2.76
C PRO A 162 4.15 -15.41 2.52
N SER A 163 5.29 -16.01 2.85
CA SER A 163 6.61 -15.38 2.74
C SER A 163 7.71 -16.42 2.59
N GLU A 164 8.71 -16.12 1.77
CA GLU A 164 9.93 -16.93 1.65
C GLU A 164 10.89 -16.74 2.84
N GLY A 165 10.56 -15.85 3.78
CA GLY A 165 11.40 -15.43 4.89
C GLY A 165 12.10 -14.09 4.59
N ALA A 166 12.34 -13.30 5.64
CA ALA A 166 12.88 -11.95 5.53
C ALA A 166 14.24 -11.90 4.82
N GLU A 167 15.16 -12.80 5.13
CA GLU A 167 16.51 -12.82 4.51
C GLU A 167 16.45 -12.92 2.98
N ILE A 168 15.59 -13.81 2.45
CA ILE A 168 15.48 -14.04 1.00
C ILE A 168 14.80 -12.86 0.32
N VAL A 169 13.67 -12.42 0.88
CA VAL A 169 12.86 -11.35 0.29
C VAL A 169 13.58 -10.00 0.36
N ALA A 170 14.18 -9.68 1.51
CA ALA A 170 14.93 -8.45 1.70
C ALA A 170 16.12 -8.35 0.75
N LYS A 171 16.94 -9.40 0.64
CA LYS A 171 18.07 -9.43 -0.30
C LYS A 171 17.64 -9.18 -1.74
N ARG A 172 16.48 -9.68 -2.14
CA ARG A 172 15.95 -9.50 -3.49
C ARG A 172 15.46 -8.07 -3.70
N ALA A 173 14.65 -7.55 -2.78
CA ALA A 173 14.12 -6.20 -2.87
C ALA A 173 15.20 -5.12 -2.77
N SER A 174 16.17 -5.27 -1.86
CA SER A 174 17.27 -4.31 -1.68
C SER A 174 18.23 -4.28 -2.88
N SER A 175 18.36 -5.38 -3.62
CA SER A 175 19.19 -5.45 -4.83
C SER A 175 18.49 -4.93 -6.09
N ALA A 176 17.20 -4.62 -6.04
CA ALA A 176 16.44 -4.08 -7.16
C ALA A 176 16.93 -2.67 -7.55
N LYS A 177 16.91 -2.39 -8.85
CA LYS A 177 17.35 -1.08 -9.37
C LYS A 177 16.26 -0.04 -9.16
N ARG A 178 16.52 0.93 -8.30
CA ARG A 178 15.69 2.13 -8.09
C ARG A 178 16.45 3.34 -8.58
N LYS A 179 16.00 3.93 -9.68
CA LYS A 179 16.67 5.03 -10.37
C LYS A 179 15.90 6.36 -10.28
N HIS A 180 14.65 6.29 -9.81
CA HIS A 180 13.71 7.40 -9.83
C HIS A 180 13.34 7.88 -8.42
N GLY A 181 14.11 7.44 -7.41
CA GLY A 181 13.97 7.95 -6.03
C GLY A 181 12.89 7.31 -5.19
N MET A 182 12.27 6.21 -5.64
CA MET A 182 11.29 5.49 -4.84
C MET A 182 11.92 4.96 -3.54
N LEU A 183 11.30 5.25 -2.40
CA LEU A 183 11.72 4.73 -1.11
C LEU A 183 11.22 3.29 -0.89
N LEU A 184 12.02 2.48 -0.21
CA LEU A 184 11.71 1.09 0.06
C LEU A 184 11.52 0.87 1.57
N PHE A 185 10.34 0.42 1.95
CA PHE A 185 10.01 -0.03 3.31
C PHE A 185 9.86 -1.54 3.34
N GLY A 186 10.30 -2.16 4.43
CA GLY A 186 10.08 -3.58 4.67
C GLY A 186 8.96 -3.77 5.69
N SER A 187 7.87 -4.44 5.31
CA SER A 187 6.82 -4.83 6.25
C SER A 187 7.19 -6.16 6.90
N VAL A 188 7.16 -6.21 8.23
CA VAL A 188 7.52 -7.39 9.03
C VAL A 188 6.35 -7.90 9.85
N GLY A 189 6.25 -9.21 10.00
CA GLY A 189 5.21 -9.88 10.76
C GLY A 189 5.56 -11.31 11.12
N PRO A 190 4.73 -12.02 11.91
CA PRO A 190 5.01 -13.37 12.31
C PRO A 190 4.66 -14.37 11.21
N SER A 191 5.33 -15.50 11.18
CA SER A 191 4.96 -16.62 10.32
C SER A 191 3.60 -17.19 10.75
N ASN A 192 2.78 -17.59 9.78
CA ASN A 192 1.46 -18.19 10.01
C ASN A 192 1.61 -19.68 10.36
N LYS A 193 2.11 -19.95 11.55
CA LYS A 193 2.32 -21.30 12.08
C LYS A 193 2.00 -21.36 13.58
N GLN A 194 1.84 -22.54 14.11
CA GLN A 194 1.74 -22.78 15.54
C GLN A 194 3.13 -22.74 16.16
N TYR A 195 3.24 -22.07 17.30
CA TYR A 195 4.44 -22.03 18.13
C TYR A 195 4.17 -22.76 19.46
N GLU A 196 5.22 -23.21 20.16
CA GLU A 196 5.10 -23.86 21.46
C GLU A 196 4.51 -22.90 22.51
N ASN A 197 5.09 -21.71 22.63
CA ASN A 197 4.46 -20.55 23.25
C ASN A 197 4.05 -19.60 22.14
N GLN A 198 2.75 -19.40 21.95
CA GLN A 198 2.23 -18.71 20.77
C GLN A 198 2.69 -17.25 20.71
N LEU A 199 2.58 -16.51 21.81
CA LEU A 199 2.92 -15.08 21.84
C LEU A 199 4.42 -14.87 21.70
N ASP A 200 5.23 -15.55 22.51
CA ASP A 200 6.69 -15.41 22.51
C ASP A 200 7.28 -15.84 21.16
N GLY A 201 6.79 -16.96 20.60
CA GLY A 201 7.24 -17.43 19.30
C GLY A 201 6.90 -16.48 18.15
N MET A 202 5.73 -15.80 18.21
CA MET A 202 5.39 -14.75 17.26
C MET A 202 6.29 -13.53 17.42
N ILE A 203 6.56 -13.11 18.65
CA ILE A 203 7.48 -12.00 18.94
C ILE A 203 8.87 -12.30 18.40
N ASP A 204 9.43 -13.49 18.69
CA ASP A 204 10.74 -13.92 18.18
C ASP A 204 10.81 -13.87 16.65
N ASP A 205 9.72 -14.24 15.97
CA ASP A 205 9.67 -14.24 14.51
C ASP A 205 9.61 -12.81 13.96
N TYR A 206 8.87 -11.90 14.63
CA TYR A 206 8.93 -10.46 14.32
C TYR A 206 10.33 -9.91 14.44
N LEU A 207 11.03 -10.24 15.56
CA LEU A 207 12.36 -9.72 15.84
C LEU A 207 13.39 -10.18 14.81
N LYS A 208 13.30 -11.42 14.35
CA LYS A 208 14.15 -11.94 13.26
C LYS A 208 13.93 -11.16 11.97
N ALA A 209 12.68 -10.95 11.58
CA ALA A 209 12.38 -10.18 10.36
C ALA A 209 12.78 -8.71 10.51
N PHE A 210 12.53 -8.10 11.67
CA PHE A 210 12.91 -6.73 12.00
C PHE A 210 14.42 -6.52 11.88
N ASP A 211 15.22 -7.39 12.51
CA ASP A 211 16.69 -7.29 12.54
C ASP A 211 17.28 -7.36 11.11
N VAL A 212 16.72 -8.17 10.22
CA VAL A 212 17.12 -8.24 8.81
C VAL A 212 16.91 -6.89 8.12
N ILE A 213 15.70 -6.30 8.21
CA ILE A 213 15.39 -5.04 7.53
C ILE A 213 16.14 -3.87 8.19
N ASN A 214 16.28 -3.86 9.51
CA ASN A 214 16.94 -2.79 10.25
C ASN A 214 18.41 -2.65 9.87
N THR A 215 19.07 -3.76 9.51
CA THR A 215 20.49 -3.78 9.12
C THR A 215 20.73 -3.70 7.61
N ASP A 216 19.74 -4.00 6.76
CA ASP A 216 19.88 -3.97 5.30
C ASP A 216 19.86 -2.52 4.79
N VAL A 217 20.97 -2.06 4.23
CA VAL A 217 21.16 -0.67 3.74
C VAL A 217 20.27 -0.31 2.55
N GLY A 218 19.67 -1.27 1.86
CA GLY A 218 18.77 -1.03 0.74
C GLY A 218 17.38 -0.59 1.16
N PHE A 219 16.96 -0.80 2.42
CA PHE A 219 15.70 -0.33 2.95
C PHE A 219 15.84 1.05 3.61
N ASN A 220 14.83 1.89 3.38
CA ASN A 220 14.74 3.25 3.94
C ASN A 220 13.94 3.28 5.25
N GLY A 221 13.05 2.32 5.49
CA GLY A 221 12.21 2.25 6.69
C GLY A 221 11.64 0.86 6.93
N ILE A 222 10.97 0.72 8.06
CA ILE A 222 10.36 -0.54 8.53
C ILE A 222 8.88 -0.31 8.81
N GLU A 223 8.02 -1.23 8.39
CA GLU A 223 6.61 -1.29 8.81
C GLU A 223 6.38 -2.55 9.65
N ILE A 224 6.00 -2.40 10.93
CA ILE A 224 5.61 -3.49 11.81
C ILE A 224 4.12 -3.77 11.58
N ASN A 225 3.78 -4.91 11.00
CA ASN A 225 2.40 -5.28 10.69
C ASN A 225 1.75 -6.05 11.84
N ILE A 226 1.11 -5.35 12.78
CA ILE A 226 0.39 -5.95 13.92
C ILE A 226 -1.05 -6.36 13.60
N SER A 227 -1.48 -6.21 12.36
CA SER A 227 -2.91 -6.12 12.00
C SER A 227 -3.40 -7.20 11.03
N CYS A 228 -2.63 -8.27 10.78
CA CYS A 228 -3.05 -9.28 9.81
C CYS A 228 -4.24 -10.10 10.31
N PRO A 229 -5.46 -9.92 9.75
CA PRO A 229 -6.66 -10.60 10.24
C PRO A 229 -6.84 -12.01 9.66
N ASN A 230 -5.83 -12.54 8.97
CA ASN A 230 -5.87 -13.83 8.27
C ASN A 230 -4.91 -14.86 8.86
N LEU A 231 -4.41 -14.65 10.08
CA LEU A 231 -3.58 -15.63 10.78
C LEU A 231 -4.44 -16.78 11.31
N GLN A 232 -3.99 -18.04 11.14
CA GLN A 232 -4.73 -19.22 11.57
C GLN A 232 -4.71 -19.41 13.09
N PHE A 233 -3.68 -18.90 13.76
CA PHE A 233 -3.42 -19.15 15.17
C PHE A 233 -3.67 -17.91 16.05
N GLY A 234 -4.59 -17.06 15.62
CA GLY A 234 -5.04 -15.89 16.35
C GLY A 234 -4.34 -14.58 15.99
N GLU A 235 -4.86 -13.51 16.54
CA GLU A 235 -4.45 -12.13 16.28
C GLU A 235 -4.10 -11.43 17.62
N PRO A 236 -3.04 -11.86 18.32
CA PRO A 236 -2.78 -11.39 19.68
C PRO A 236 -2.45 -9.89 19.73
N PHE A 237 -1.99 -9.29 18.62
CA PHE A 237 -1.59 -7.89 18.56
C PHE A 237 -2.75 -6.92 18.22
N THR A 238 -4.00 -7.36 18.37
CA THR A 238 -5.17 -6.48 18.51
C THR A 238 -5.39 -6.06 19.97
N ASP A 239 -4.69 -6.69 20.89
CA ASP A 239 -4.66 -6.36 22.31
C ASP A 239 -3.48 -5.41 22.63
N ALA A 240 -3.77 -4.29 23.29
CA ALA A 240 -2.77 -3.25 23.59
C ALA A 240 -1.63 -3.75 24.49
N HIS A 241 -1.89 -4.68 25.43
CA HIS A 241 -0.85 -5.25 26.28
C HIS A 241 0.16 -6.07 25.47
N ASN A 242 -0.33 -6.90 24.53
CA ASN A 242 0.54 -7.68 23.65
C ASN A 242 1.32 -6.79 22.68
N VAL A 243 0.70 -5.70 22.19
CA VAL A 243 1.39 -4.68 21.39
C VAL A 243 2.52 -4.06 22.20
N ASN A 244 2.27 -3.66 23.46
CA ASN A 244 3.29 -3.09 24.32
C ASN A 244 4.46 -4.07 24.52
N THR A 245 4.17 -5.36 24.78
CA THR A 245 5.19 -6.39 24.94
C THR A 245 6.09 -6.50 23.69
N LEU A 246 5.49 -6.49 22.49
CA LEU A 246 6.24 -6.51 21.23
C LEU A 246 7.10 -5.24 21.07
N MET A 247 6.54 -4.06 21.36
CA MET A 247 7.27 -2.78 21.23
C MET A 247 8.43 -2.70 22.24
N ASP A 248 8.25 -3.18 23.47
CA ASP A 248 9.31 -3.25 24.49
C ASP A 248 10.46 -4.17 24.02
N GLU A 249 10.15 -5.29 23.39
CA GLU A 249 11.19 -6.20 22.84
C GLU A 249 11.94 -5.57 21.67
N ILE A 250 11.26 -4.83 20.78
CA ILE A 250 11.89 -4.10 19.68
C ILE A 250 12.76 -2.95 20.24
N ALA A 251 12.30 -2.24 21.26
CA ALA A 251 13.03 -1.13 21.89
C ALA A 251 14.39 -1.51 22.47
N LYS A 252 14.62 -2.81 22.75
CA LYS A 252 15.94 -3.30 23.19
C LYS A 252 17.00 -3.31 22.08
N ARG A 253 16.61 -3.06 20.84
CA ARG A 253 17.49 -3.04 19.66
C ARG A 253 17.98 -1.63 19.35
N GLN A 254 19.16 -1.55 18.74
CA GLN A 254 19.57 -0.30 18.09
C GLN A 254 18.75 -0.13 16.82
N ILE A 255 17.85 0.87 16.81
CA ILE A 255 16.97 1.14 15.68
C ILE A 255 17.64 2.16 14.77
N ASN A 256 17.88 1.76 13.51
CA ASN A 256 18.69 2.54 12.56
C ASN A 256 17.81 3.21 11.47
N LYS A 257 16.51 2.97 11.46
CA LYS A 257 15.58 3.41 10.42
C LYS A 257 14.28 3.93 11.02
N PRO A 258 13.57 4.81 10.32
CA PRO A 258 12.19 5.15 10.69
C PRO A 258 11.30 3.91 10.76
N VAL A 259 10.47 3.86 11.79
CA VAL A 259 9.56 2.74 12.06
C VAL A 259 8.12 3.23 12.01
N MET A 260 7.32 2.56 11.20
CA MET A 260 5.86 2.70 11.15
C MET A 260 5.19 1.45 11.70
N VAL A 261 3.97 1.57 12.21
CA VAL A 261 3.17 0.43 12.65
C VAL A 261 1.88 0.38 11.86
N LYS A 262 1.61 -0.77 11.19
CA LYS A 262 0.35 -0.98 10.49
C LYS A 262 -0.70 -1.50 11.43
N CYS A 263 -1.69 -0.63 11.69
CA CYS A 263 -2.75 -0.86 12.66
C CYS A 263 -3.89 -1.73 12.10
N PRO A 264 -4.64 -2.44 12.96
CA PRO A 264 -5.84 -3.15 12.58
C PRO A 264 -6.94 -2.20 12.11
N SER A 265 -7.90 -2.74 11.36
CA SER A 265 -9.08 -2.03 10.86
C SER A 265 -10.26 -2.29 11.77
N PHE A 266 -10.79 -1.24 12.37
CA PHE A 266 -12.00 -1.29 13.18
C PHE A 266 -13.08 -0.41 12.55
N MET A 267 -14.35 -0.86 12.61
CA MET A 267 -15.49 -0.03 12.17
C MET A 267 -15.69 1.16 13.10
N ASN A 268 -15.49 0.98 14.40
CA ASN A 268 -15.40 2.06 15.37
C ASN A 268 -13.92 2.45 15.56
N ALA A 269 -13.50 3.57 15.00
CA ALA A 269 -12.11 4.02 15.06
C ALA A 269 -11.59 4.21 16.50
N ASN A 270 -12.47 4.45 17.50
CA ASN A 270 -12.05 4.58 18.89
C ASN A 270 -11.43 3.30 19.48
N GLU A 271 -11.68 2.15 18.88
CA GLU A 271 -11.04 0.89 19.28
C GLU A 271 -9.52 0.88 19.00
N LEU A 272 -9.03 1.81 18.17
CA LEU A 272 -7.58 2.02 17.97
C LEU A 272 -6.89 2.74 19.13
N ILE A 273 -7.62 3.52 19.94
CA ILE A 273 -7.02 4.40 20.96
C ILE A 273 -6.08 3.64 21.90
N PRO A 274 -6.44 2.50 22.51
CA PRO A 274 -5.53 1.79 23.41
C PRO A 274 -4.22 1.36 22.74
N ILE A 275 -4.28 0.98 21.46
CA ILE A 275 -3.11 0.62 20.67
C ILE A 275 -2.26 1.87 20.37
N LEU A 276 -2.90 2.95 19.95
CA LEU A 276 -2.22 4.21 19.63
C LEU A 276 -1.54 4.82 20.84
N ASP A 277 -2.14 4.73 22.04
CA ASP A 277 -1.53 5.18 23.30
C ASP A 277 -0.23 4.42 23.59
N VAL A 278 -0.23 3.10 23.40
CA VAL A 278 0.97 2.28 23.52
C VAL A 278 2.03 2.73 22.50
N LEU A 279 1.65 2.90 21.23
CA LEU A 279 2.59 3.31 20.18
C LEU A 279 3.14 4.71 20.44
N ALA A 280 2.32 5.63 20.96
CA ALA A 280 2.73 7.00 21.29
C ALA A 280 3.77 7.04 22.43
N ALA A 281 3.71 6.10 23.37
CA ALA A 281 4.67 5.98 24.47
C ALA A 281 6.07 5.51 24.00
N HIS A 282 6.18 4.88 22.84
CA HIS A 282 7.44 4.38 22.29
C HIS A 282 8.05 5.40 21.30
N ALA A 283 9.07 6.14 21.74
CA ALA A 283 9.67 7.24 20.96
C ALA A 283 10.26 6.83 19.60
N PHE A 284 10.62 5.57 19.41
CA PHE A 284 11.16 5.07 18.16
C PHE A 284 10.09 4.87 17.07
N ILE A 285 8.80 4.86 17.41
CA ILE A 285 7.70 4.79 16.44
C ILE A 285 7.51 6.17 15.84
N ASN A 286 7.75 6.29 14.54
CA ASN A 286 7.64 7.54 13.79
C ASN A 286 6.27 7.74 13.17
N GLY A 287 5.56 6.67 12.84
CA GLY A 287 4.27 6.79 12.18
C GLY A 287 3.39 5.55 12.28
N VAL A 288 2.17 5.69 11.78
CA VAL A 288 1.18 4.63 11.72
C VAL A 288 0.59 4.50 10.31
N SER A 289 0.43 3.26 9.85
CA SER A 289 -0.33 2.93 8.65
C SER A 289 -1.75 2.54 9.06
N VAL A 290 -2.72 3.34 8.73
CA VAL A 290 -4.15 3.12 9.02
C VAL A 290 -4.93 2.99 7.72
N CYS A 291 -5.65 1.90 7.45
CA CYS A 291 -5.80 0.66 8.22
C CYS A 291 -5.38 -0.57 7.40
N ASN A 292 -5.79 -1.78 7.87
CA ASN A 292 -5.67 -3.03 7.12
C ASN A 292 -7.02 -3.41 6.47
N LEU A 293 -7.27 -4.69 6.24
CA LEU A 293 -8.49 -5.24 5.66
C LEU A 293 -9.70 -5.06 6.61
N ARG A 294 -10.86 -4.76 6.05
CA ARG A 294 -12.15 -4.72 6.78
C ARG A 294 -12.66 -6.14 7.01
N ARG A 295 -13.06 -6.44 8.25
CA ARG A 295 -13.65 -7.74 8.64
C ARG A 295 -15.15 -7.77 8.45
N ASP A 296 -15.81 -6.65 8.76
CA ASP A 296 -17.27 -6.53 8.66
C ASP A 296 -17.74 -6.63 7.21
N ARG A 297 -18.65 -7.57 6.95
CA ARG A 297 -19.23 -7.87 5.64
C ARG A 297 -20.60 -7.22 5.43
N THR A 298 -21.11 -6.49 6.43
CA THR A 298 -22.43 -5.88 6.39
C THR A 298 -22.56 -4.99 5.16
N GLY A 299 -23.65 -5.18 4.43
CA GLY A 299 -23.96 -4.43 3.20
C GLY A 299 -23.23 -4.93 1.93
N LEU A 300 -22.46 -6.01 2.01
CA LEU A 300 -21.74 -6.58 0.88
C LEU A 300 -22.33 -7.94 0.47
N GLN A 301 -22.41 -8.18 -0.82
CA GLN A 301 -22.82 -9.46 -1.39
C GLN A 301 -21.58 -10.35 -1.54
N ILE A 302 -21.30 -11.14 -0.51
CA ILE A 302 -20.16 -12.06 -0.46
C ILE A 302 -20.70 -13.46 -0.21
N PRO A 303 -20.31 -14.47 -1.00
CA PRO A 303 -20.65 -15.87 -0.71
C PRO A 303 -20.17 -16.30 0.67
N ASP A 304 -20.98 -17.05 1.40
CA ASP A 304 -20.72 -17.46 2.78
C ASP A 304 -19.47 -18.35 2.92
N ASP A 305 -19.16 -19.12 1.88
CA ASP A 305 -18.01 -20.01 1.81
C ASP A 305 -16.68 -19.30 1.50
N TRP A 306 -16.71 -18.02 1.13
CA TRP A 306 -15.49 -17.25 0.90
C TRP A 306 -14.84 -16.85 2.22
N LEU A 307 -13.61 -17.30 2.40
CA LEU A 307 -12.79 -16.94 3.58
C LEU A 307 -12.03 -15.64 3.33
N GLY A 308 -11.68 -14.96 4.44
CA GLY A 308 -10.82 -13.78 4.42
C GLY A 308 -11.55 -12.48 4.74
N ASN A 309 -10.87 -11.37 4.41
CA ASN A 309 -11.27 -10.02 4.77
C ASN A 309 -11.20 -9.10 3.54
N ILE A 310 -11.86 -7.94 3.61
CA ILE A 310 -12.18 -7.11 2.46
C ILE A 310 -11.13 -6.01 2.29
N SER A 311 -10.65 -5.83 1.06
CA SER A 311 -9.83 -4.72 0.59
C SER A 311 -10.60 -3.90 -0.47
N GLY A 312 -10.18 -2.66 -0.70
CA GLY A 312 -10.76 -1.80 -1.74
C GLY A 312 -11.80 -0.83 -1.19
N LEU A 313 -12.73 -0.39 -2.04
CA LEU A 313 -13.66 0.70 -1.72
C LEU A 313 -14.41 0.53 -0.40
N PRO A 314 -14.86 -0.67 0.01
CA PRO A 314 -15.55 -0.82 1.30
C PRO A 314 -14.73 -0.49 2.54
N THR A 315 -13.39 -0.34 2.42
CA THR A 315 -12.53 0.05 3.54
C THR A 315 -12.38 1.57 3.69
N GLN A 316 -12.99 2.36 2.83
CA GLN A 316 -12.79 3.79 2.75
C GLN A 316 -13.20 4.50 4.03
N GLU A 317 -14.44 4.31 4.47
CA GLU A 317 -15.00 4.99 5.63
C GLU A 317 -14.21 4.70 6.92
N CYS A 318 -13.89 3.44 7.20
CA CYS A 318 -13.13 3.09 8.40
C CYS A 318 -11.70 3.65 8.36
N ASN A 319 -11.10 3.75 7.18
CA ASN A 319 -9.79 4.37 7.02
C ASN A 319 -9.83 5.88 7.25
N GLU A 320 -10.76 6.59 6.61
CA GLU A 320 -10.93 8.04 6.77
C GLU A 320 -11.23 8.42 8.22
N ASN A 321 -12.08 7.66 8.90
CA ASN A 321 -12.36 7.85 10.33
C ASN A 321 -11.11 7.63 11.20
N ALA A 322 -10.26 6.63 10.85
CA ALA A 322 -9.03 6.38 11.57
C ALA A 322 -8.00 7.50 11.36
N ILE A 323 -7.84 8.03 10.14
CA ILE A 323 -6.96 9.17 9.85
C ILE A 323 -7.36 10.37 10.73
N LYS A 324 -8.64 10.76 10.70
CA LYS A 324 -9.18 11.87 11.49
C LYS A 324 -8.97 11.66 13.00
N LEU A 325 -9.18 10.43 13.48
CA LEU A 325 -9.00 10.09 14.88
C LEU A 325 -7.53 10.24 15.31
N VAL A 326 -6.60 9.73 14.51
CA VAL A 326 -5.15 9.83 14.83
C VAL A 326 -4.74 11.30 14.83
N ARG A 327 -5.06 12.06 13.79
CA ARG A 327 -4.68 13.48 13.69
C ARG A 327 -5.29 14.30 14.84
N LYS A 328 -6.56 14.05 15.19
CA LYS A 328 -7.25 14.76 16.25
C LYS A 328 -6.69 14.50 17.66
N ASN A 329 -6.28 13.25 17.97
CA ASN A 329 -5.89 12.87 19.32
C ASN A 329 -4.39 12.89 19.57
N TYR A 330 -3.58 12.83 18.50
CA TYR A 330 -2.13 12.70 18.60
C TYR A 330 -1.37 13.78 17.82
N ASP A 331 -2.08 14.74 17.20
CA ASP A 331 -1.50 15.84 16.42
C ASP A 331 -0.40 15.35 15.46
N ASP A 332 0.80 15.91 15.54
CA ASP A 332 1.97 15.55 14.73
C ASP A 332 2.87 14.47 15.37
N ARG A 333 2.36 13.78 16.44
CA ARG A 333 3.11 12.68 17.06
C ARG A 333 3.41 11.56 16.08
N PHE A 334 2.52 11.33 15.12
CA PHE A 334 2.65 10.29 14.11
C PHE A 334 2.59 10.84 12.71
N VAL A 335 3.47 10.34 11.85
CA VAL A 335 3.24 10.33 10.41
C VAL A 335 2.12 9.35 10.10
N ILE A 336 1.13 9.77 9.32
CA ILE A 336 -0.05 8.95 9.00
C ILE A 336 0.02 8.50 7.54
N ASN A 337 0.11 7.19 7.31
CA ASN A 337 -0.09 6.59 5.99
C ASN A 337 -1.52 6.05 5.88
N GLY A 338 -2.36 6.70 5.09
CA GLY A 338 -3.74 6.28 4.83
C GLY A 338 -3.82 5.11 3.85
N ILE A 339 -4.32 3.94 4.32
CA ILE A 339 -4.41 2.71 3.51
C ILE A 339 -5.86 2.25 3.38
N GLY A 340 -6.28 1.94 2.16
CA GLY A 340 -7.58 1.33 1.89
C GLY A 340 -8.62 2.31 1.34
N GLY A 341 -9.47 1.82 0.44
CA GLY A 341 -10.53 2.60 -0.19
C GLY A 341 -10.05 3.69 -1.15
N THR A 342 -8.77 3.78 -1.44
CA THR A 342 -8.20 4.75 -2.37
C THR A 342 -8.24 4.18 -3.78
N ILE A 343 -9.24 4.56 -4.56
CA ILE A 343 -9.45 4.05 -5.93
C ILE A 343 -9.23 5.15 -6.97
N THR A 344 -9.73 6.34 -6.72
CA THR A 344 -9.65 7.50 -7.62
C THR A 344 -8.63 8.52 -7.10
N PRO A 345 -8.20 9.48 -7.95
CA PRO A 345 -7.40 10.62 -7.49
C PRO A 345 -8.07 11.39 -6.34
N ASP A 346 -9.38 11.61 -6.41
CA ASP A 346 -10.12 12.33 -5.38
C ASP A 346 -10.10 11.60 -4.03
N ASP A 347 -10.11 10.25 -4.03
CA ASP A 347 -9.97 9.48 -2.80
C ASP A 347 -8.59 9.68 -2.17
N ALA A 348 -7.55 9.77 -2.99
CA ALA A 348 -6.19 10.03 -2.52
C ALA A 348 -6.06 11.44 -1.94
N LEU A 349 -6.59 12.45 -2.63
CA LEU A 349 -6.57 13.84 -2.18
C LEU A 349 -7.38 14.02 -0.88
N ARG A 350 -8.56 13.41 -0.79
CA ARG A 350 -9.39 13.48 0.42
C ARG A 350 -8.66 12.94 1.64
N LYS A 351 -7.90 11.85 1.53
CA LYS A 351 -7.10 11.33 2.66
C LYS A 351 -6.01 12.32 3.11
N LEU A 352 -5.35 12.98 2.16
CA LEU A 352 -4.40 14.05 2.49
C LEU A 352 -5.09 15.21 3.19
N ASP A 353 -6.28 15.62 2.72
CA ASP A 353 -7.08 16.69 3.33
C ASP A 353 -7.58 16.34 4.75
N GLU A 354 -7.79 15.07 5.01
CA GLU A 354 -8.20 14.54 6.32
C GLU A 354 -7.04 14.37 7.31
N GLY A 355 -5.80 14.63 6.86
CA GLY A 355 -4.61 14.66 7.70
C GLY A 355 -3.63 13.50 7.50
N ALA A 356 -3.78 12.68 6.46
CA ALA A 356 -2.73 11.75 6.08
C ALA A 356 -1.52 12.48 5.48
N ASP A 357 -0.31 12.06 5.83
CA ASP A 357 0.94 12.54 5.24
C ASP A 357 1.32 11.74 4.00
N LEU A 358 1.02 10.46 4.02
CA LEU A 358 1.25 9.49 2.96
C LEU A 358 -0.06 8.76 2.63
N VAL A 359 -0.22 8.36 1.39
CA VAL A 359 -1.37 7.56 0.95
C VAL A 359 -0.89 6.36 0.16
N SER A 360 -1.32 5.17 0.54
CA SER A 360 -0.95 3.95 -0.17
C SER A 360 -2.12 3.02 -0.42
N GLY A 361 -1.98 2.16 -1.43
CA GLY A 361 -3.03 1.23 -1.79
C GLY A 361 -2.56 0.12 -2.71
N ILE A 362 -3.42 -0.87 -2.95
CA ILE A 362 -3.19 -2.00 -3.85
C ILE A 362 -4.33 -2.13 -4.84
N THR A 363 -5.57 -2.14 -4.35
CA THR A 363 -6.78 -2.46 -5.13
C THR A 363 -6.96 -1.54 -6.33
N ALA A 364 -6.62 -0.25 -6.19
CA ALA A 364 -6.66 0.71 -7.29
C ALA A 364 -5.80 0.28 -8.49
N PHE A 365 -4.61 -0.28 -8.25
CA PHE A 365 -3.73 -0.75 -9.32
C PHE A 365 -4.42 -1.80 -10.21
N MET A 366 -5.15 -2.74 -9.63
CA MET A 366 -5.91 -3.74 -10.38
C MET A 366 -7.11 -3.13 -11.13
N TYR A 367 -7.82 -2.19 -10.53
CA TYR A 367 -9.04 -1.63 -11.12
C TYR A 367 -8.77 -0.54 -12.16
N ARG A 368 -7.71 0.24 -11.99
CA ARG A 368 -7.37 1.38 -12.84
C ARG A 368 -6.16 1.17 -13.74
N GLY A 369 -5.19 0.34 -13.34
CA GLY A 369 -3.99 0.06 -14.10
C GLY A 369 -2.78 0.92 -13.70
N PRO A 370 -1.64 0.76 -14.41
CA PRO A 370 -0.36 1.38 -14.02
C PRO A 370 -0.33 2.90 -14.12
N GLN A 371 -1.17 3.51 -14.95
CA GLN A 371 -1.27 4.97 -15.11
C GLN A 371 -1.86 5.68 -13.88
N MET A 372 -2.49 4.94 -12.94
CA MET A 372 -3.13 5.52 -11.77
C MET A 372 -2.19 6.44 -10.96
N MET A 373 -0.91 6.09 -10.88
CA MET A 373 0.05 6.88 -10.13
C MET A 373 0.27 8.25 -10.78
N ALA A 374 0.34 8.31 -12.10
CA ALA A 374 0.41 9.57 -12.83
C ALA A 374 -0.87 10.40 -12.66
N GLU A 375 -2.04 9.76 -12.63
CA GLU A 375 -3.33 10.43 -12.38
C GLU A 375 -3.37 11.05 -10.98
N TRP A 376 -2.96 10.33 -9.94
CA TRP A 376 -2.93 10.85 -8.56
C TRP A 376 -1.95 12.02 -8.40
N LYS A 377 -0.75 11.91 -8.97
CA LYS A 377 0.25 12.98 -8.96
C LYS A 377 -0.27 14.25 -9.63
N ARG A 378 -0.91 14.13 -10.79
CA ARG A 378 -1.50 15.27 -11.51
C ARG A 378 -2.61 15.95 -10.71
N ALA A 379 -3.48 15.16 -10.10
CA ALA A 379 -4.55 15.71 -9.27
C ALA A 379 -3.99 16.49 -8.08
N LEU A 380 -2.91 16.02 -7.46
CA LEU A 380 -2.24 16.73 -6.36
C LEU A 380 -1.62 18.04 -6.84
N ILE A 381 -0.88 18.03 -7.96
CA ILE A 381 -0.28 19.24 -8.55
C ILE A 381 -1.38 20.28 -8.85
N HIS A 382 -2.48 19.86 -9.47
CA HIS A 382 -3.58 20.76 -9.81
C HIS A 382 -4.26 21.36 -8.56
N ARG A 383 -4.37 20.59 -7.49
CA ARG A 383 -4.89 21.08 -6.20
C ARG A 383 -4.00 22.16 -5.60
N GLU A 384 -2.67 21.94 -5.60
CA GLU A 384 -1.71 22.86 -4.97
C GLU A 384 -1.47 24.16 -5.79
N GLN A 385 -1.94 24.21 -7.02
CA GLN A 385 -1.91 25.40 -7.87
C GLN A 385 -3.14 26.31 -7.69
N LYS A 386 -4.19 25.86 -7.02
CA LYS A 386 -5.41 26.62 -6.71
C LYS A 386 -5.32 27.34 -5.38
#